data_8b7de19ac77983b6eb6b7c0b8225653a
#
_entry.id   8b7de19ac77983b6eb6b7c0b8225653a
#
_cell.length_a   1.000
_cell.length_b   1.000
_cell.length_c   1.000
_cell.angle_alpha   90.00
_cell.angle_beta   90.00
_cell.angle_gamma   90.00
#
_symmetry.space_group_name_H-M   'P 1'
#
loop_
_entity.id
_entity.type
_entity.pdbx_description
1 polymer ?
#
loop_
_entity_poly.entity_id
_entity_poly.type
_entity_poly.pdbx_seq_one_letter_code
_entity_poly.pdbx_strand_id
1 'polypeptide(L)'
;MNSEFPKGDHLTLPVSPRRATEVLVVLTIMVIAMGGMIRIYDAGESCPDWPTCFGTFGFDISEEEQGEWWDENPDEADSRGSGHRYTSFEIFTEWFHRLLAGALVGPLVIVNWFLVRKEIWNSPKVRGVSSLTLALILWQGAIGWLTVKFDNENWSVAIHLGSALAFLISLIWLWIEIRRDEEDLPPWINFDPLVGMRWRKWIGFLSVSTLITLFSGVYVSTTPGANYGCGVGGMLESWPLCNGQLIQDVDDWELQSQIVHRWLVGLVGVMMAVSSYKIWKECEHGQSGVVLRNWIWASTATYFGNGLLGASYVLSWDSGSFSEYLSLAHL
;
A
#
# COMPACT_ATOMS: atom_id res chain seq x y z
N MET A 1 -26.60 -53.41 17.93
CA MET A 1 -25.31 -52.98 18.51
C MET A 1 -24.80 -51.85 17.62
N ASN A 2 -25.23 -50.63 17.94
CA ASN A 2 -24.74 -49.43 17.23
C ASN A 2 -23.45 -48.97 17.92
N SER A 3 -22.33 -49.15 17.28
CA SER A 3 -21.05 -48.60 17.72
C SER A 3 -21.02 -47.13 17.33
N GLU A 4 -21.37 -46.24 18.26
CA GLU A 4 -21.01 -44.82 18.16
C GLU A 4 -19.49 -44.70 18.27
N PHE A 5 -18.82 -44.34 17.21
CA PHE A 5 -17.44 -43.89 17.28
C PHE A 5 -17.38 -42.57 18.07
N PRO A 6 -16.50 -42.44 19.08
CA PRO A 6 -16.37 -41.19 19.78
C PRO A 6 -15.91 -40.10 18.78
N LYS A 7 -16.70 -39.01 18.70
CA LYS A 7 -16.26 -37.77 18.02
C LYS A 7 -14.94 -37.34 18.69
N GLY A 8 -13.85 -37.50 17.96
CA GLY A 8 -12.55 -37.04 18.42
C GLY A 8 -12.63 -35.58 18.88
N ASP A 9 -12.06 -35.31 20.05
CA ASP A 9 -11.82 -33.95 20.55
C ASP A 9 -11.09 -33.17 19.47
N HIS A 10 -11.81 -32.34 18.72
CA HIS A 10 -11.20 -31.38 17.84
C HIS A 10 -10.46 -30.38 18.73
N LEU A 11 -9.15 -30.48 18.77
CA LEU A 11 -8.27 -29.43 19.29
C LEU A 11 -8.70 -28.13 18.60
N THR A 12 -9.53 -27.35 19.29
CA THR A 12 -9.90 -26.00 18.85
C THR A 12 -8.64 -25.16 18.97
N LEU A 13 -8.05 -24.79 17.85
CA LEU A 13 -6.96 -23.84 17.84
C LEU A 13 -7.47 -22.52 18.41
N PRO A 14 -6.66 -21.81 19.22
CA PRO A 14 -7.10 -20.57 19.89
C PRO A 14 -7.37 -19.41 18.91
N VAL A 15 -7.03 -19.58 17.62
CA VAL A 15 -7.16 -18.55 16.58
C VAL A 15 -7.97 -19.11 15.41
N SER A 16 -9.13 -18.48 15.13
CA SER A 16 -9.93 -18.81 13.95
C SER A 16 -9.37 -18.16 12.66
N PRO A 17 -9.69 -18.70 11.46
CA PRO A 17 -9.30 -18.10 10.18
C PRO A 17 -9.72 -16.64 10.07
N ARG A 18 -10.90 -16.28 10.57
CA ARG A 18 -11.42 -14.91 10.60
C ARG A 18 -10.50 -13.98 11.39
N ARG A 19 -10.18 -14.32 12.64
CA ARG A 19 -9.29 -13.50 13.49
C ARG A 19 -7.89 -13.40 12.93
N ALA A 20 -7.35 -14.49 12.40
CA ALA A 20 -6.05 -14.47 11.73
C ALA A 20 -6.05 -13.51 10.53
N THR A 21 -7.12 -13.52 9.72
CA THR A 21 -7.25 -12.59 8.58
C THR A 21 -7.39 -11.14 9.04
N GLU A 22 -8.15 -10.86 10.11
CA GLU A 22 -8.28 -9.52 10.70
C GLU A 22 -6.93 -8.97 11.16
N VAL A 23 -6.14 -9.79 11.87
CA VAL A 23 -4.78 -9.43 12.29
C VAL A 23 -3.87 -9.19 11.09
N LEU A 24 -3.94 -10.05 10.07
CA LEU A 24 -3.17 -9.90 8.84
C LEU A 24 -3.48 -8.59 8.11
N VAL A 25 -4.74 -8.18 8.04
CA VAL A 25 -5.14 -6.88 7.44
C VAL A 25 -4.46 -5.72 8.18
N VAL A 26 -4.53 -5.71 9.51
CA VAL A 26 -3.92 -4.64 10.33
C VAL A 26 -2.40 -4.63 10.17
N LEU A 27 -1.75 -5.78 10.26
CA LEU A 27 -0.30 -5.88 10.10
C LEU A 27 0.14 -5.47 8.70
N THR A 28 -0.60 -5.83 7.66
CA THR A 28 -0.28 -5.44 6.29
C THR A 28 -0.37 -3.92 6.10
N ILE A 29 -1.38 -3.26 6.69
CA ILE A 29 -1.47 -1.80 6.67
C ILE A 29 -0.25 -1.18 7.37
N MET A 30 0.16 -1.72 8.52
CA MET A 30 1.37 -1.26 9.23
C MET A 30 2.63 -1.43 8.39
N VAL A 31 2.80 -2.58 7.72
CA VAL A 31 3.94 -2.83 6.83
C VAL A 31 3.97 -1.85 5.66
N ILE A 32 2.81 -1.57 5.04
CA ILE A 32 2.71 -0.58 3.95
C ILE A 32 3.09 0.81 4.45
N ALA A 33 2.57 1.23 5.63
CA ALA A 33 2.91 2.52 6.22
C ALA A 33 4.41 2.64 6.55
N MET A 34 5.02 1.57 7.08
CA MET A 34 6.47 1.51 7.31
C MET A 34 7.27 1.63 6.03
N GLY A 35 6.84 0.94 4.93
CA GLY A 35 7.46 1.09 3.62
C GLY A 35 7.42 2.55 3.11
N GLY A 36 6.31 3.24 3.38
CA GLY A 36 6.19 4.67 3.11
C GLY A 36 7.16 5.53 3.92
N MET A 37 7.32 5.25 5.20
CA MET A 37 8.31 5.93 6.05
C MET A 37 9.73 5.73 5.52
N ILE A 38 10.11 4.49 5.18
CA ILE A 38 11.40 4.16 4.58
C ILE A 38 11.65 5.05 3.35
N ARG A 39 10.63 5.22 2.51
CA ARG A 39 10.74 6.06 1.30
C ARG A 39 10.93 7.54 1.62
N ILE A 40 10.23 8.08 2.63
CA ILE A 40 10.30 9.49 3.03
C ILE A 40 11.67 9.84 3.62
N TYR A 41 12.21 8.95 4.46
CA TYR A 41 13.52 9.11 5.08
C TYR A 41 14.68 8.64 4.20
N ASP A 42 14.38 8.22 2.96
CA ASP A 42 15.36 7.70 2.02
C ASP A 42 16.21 6.55 2.59
N ALA A 43 15.55 5.71 3.41
CA ALA A 43 16.18 4.62 4.16
C ALA A 43 16.10 3.27 3.45
N GLY A 44 15.68 3.23 2.17
CA GLY A 44 15.42 1.98 1.46
C GLY A 44 16.66 1.18 1.06
N GLU A 45 17.84 1.72 1.25
CA GLU A 45 19.13 1.09 0.98
C GLU A 45 19.97 0.93 2.26
N SER A 46 19.37 1.22 3.42
CA SER A 46 20.07 1.17 4.72
C SER A 46 20.40 -0.24 5.19
N CYS A 47 19.88 -1.27 4.52
CA CYS A 47 20.25 -2.67 4.69
C CYS A 47 20.65 -3.24 3.33
N PRO A 48 21.93 -3.20 2.94
CA PRO A 48 22.39 -3.52 1.58
C PRO A 48 22.23 -4.98 1.19
N ASP A 49 22.18 -5.89 2.15
CA ASP A 49 22.02 -7.33 1.93
C ASP A 49 20.61 -7.83 2.32
N TRP A 50 20.28 -9.02 1.89
CA TRP A 50 19.01 -9.66 2.19
C TRP A 50 19.18 -11.18 2.42
N PRO A 51 18.60 -11.80 3.47
CA PRO A 51 17.62 -11.27 4.43
C PRO A 51 18.20 -10.51 5.62
N THR A 52 19.49 -10.41 5.70
CA THR A 52 20.25 -9.73 6.75
C THR A 52 20.33 -8.22 6.52
N CYS A 53 21.02 -7.52 7.41
CA CYS A 53 21.35 -6.11 7.32
C CYS A 53 22.82 -5.99 7.75
N PHE A 54 23.70 -5.63 6.83
CA PHE A 54 25.16 -5.69 7.04
C PHE A 54 25.65 -7.05 7.59
N GLY A 55 25.13 -8.15 7.01
CA GLY A 55 25.50 -9.52 7.40
C GLY A 55 24.87 -10.00 8.72
N THR A 56 24.09 -9.19 9.43
CA THR A 56 23.49 -9.53 10.73
C THR A 56 21.96 -9.53 10.69
N PHE A 57 21.30 -10.16 11.68
CA PHE A 57 19.87 -10.05 11.89
C PHE A 57 19.48 -8.90 12.86
N GLY A 58 20.43 -8.02 13.19
CA GLY A 58 20.24 -6.85 14.04
C GLY A 58 20.11 -5.56 13.24
N PHE A 59 19.92 -4.45 13.95
CA PHE A 59 19.85 -3.10 13.39
C PHE A 59 20.82 -2.12 14.07
N ASP A 60 21.46 -2.54 15.16
CA ASP A 60 22.44 -1.72 15.91
C ASP A 60 23.82 -1.93 15.29
N ILE A 61 24.05 -1.24 14.19
CA ILE A 61 25.24 -1.34 13.35
C ILE A 61 25.98 -0.01 13.40
N SER A 62 27.16 0.00 13.93
CA SER A 62 28.02 1.20 14.00
C SER A 62 28.51 1.63 12.61
N GLU A 63 28.90 2.90 12.48
CA GLU A 63 29.51 3.41 11.24
C GLU A 63 30.78 2.64 10.83
N GLU A 64 31.53 2.13 11.83
CA GLU A 64 32.74 1.33 11.60
C GLU A 64 32.37 -0.03 10.99
N GLU A 65 31.39 -0.74 11.58
CA GLU A 65 30.89 -2.03 11.06
C GLU A 65 30.28 -1.89 9.67
N GLN A 66 29.58 -0.78 9.38
CA GLN A 66 29.10 -0.48 8.03
C GLN A 66 30.29 -0.33 7.05
N GLY A 67 31.35 0.37 7.47
CA GLY A 67 32.56 0.52 6.68
C GLY A 67 33.27 -0.79 6.37
N GLU A 68 33.45 -1.63 7.40
CA GLU A 68 34.06 -2.94 7.25
C GLU A 68 33.24 -3.83 6.29
N TRP A 69 31.91 -3.80 6.40
CA TRP A 69 31.05 -4.56 5.51
C TRP A 69 31.20 -4.12 4.03
N TRP A 70 31.27 -2.81 3.74
CA TRP A 70 31.48 -2.28 2.39
C TRP A 70 32.84 -2.66 1.84
N ASP A 71 33.88 -2.67 2.66
CA ASP A 71 35.24 -3.08 2.25
C ASP A 71 35.29 -4.58 1.89
N GLU A 72 34.46 -5.40 2.57
CA GLU A 72 34.34 -6.83 2.30
C GLU A 72 33.42 -7.16 1.11
N ASN A 73 32.50 -6.25 0.75
CA ASN A 73 31.48 -6.46 -0.29
C ASN A 73 31.57 -5.38 -1.40
N PRO A 74 32.68 -5.24 -2.11
CA PRO A 74 32.88 -4.17 -3.07
C PRO A 74 32.02 -4.27 -4.35
N ASP A 75 31.39 -5.44 -4.58
CA ASP A 75 30.50 -5.70 -5.71
C ASP A 75 29.04 -5.30 -5.44
N GLU A 76 28.72 -4.95 -4.20
CA GLU A 76 27.37 -4.47 -3.85
C GLU A 76 27.24 -2.98 -4.19
N ALA A 77 26.04 -2.59 -4.60
CA ALA A 77 25.74 -1.22 -5.03
C ALA A 77 24.91 -0.49 -3.97
N ASP A 78 25.19 0.80 -3.83
CA ASP A 78 24.41 1.76 -3.07
C ASP A 78 24.36 3.06 -3.87
N SER A 79 23.17 3.60 -4.12
CA SER A 79 23.00 4.84 -4.91
C SER A 79 23.73 6.04 -4.32
N ARG A 80 23.98 6.05 -3.00
CA ARG A 80 24.74 7.08 -2.27
C ARG A 80 26.25 6.79 -2.21
N GLY A 81 26.65 5.61 -2.67
CA GLY A 81 28.03 5.13 -2.67
C GLY A 81 28.48 4.51 -1.35
N SER A 82 29.45 3.59 -1.41
CA SER A 82 29.98 2.82 -0.28
C SER A 82 30.58 3.66 0.85
N GLY A 83 30.83 4.94 0.63
CA GLY A 83 31.26 5.90 1.64
C GLY A 83 30.15 6.47 2.51
N HIS A 84 28.88 6.30 2.10
CA HIS A 84 27.75 6.75 2.90
C HIS A 84 27.60 5.91 4.19
N ARG A 85 27.15 6.54 5.27
CA ARG A 85 26.84 5.87 6.54
C ARG A 85 25.42 6.20 6.95
N TYR A 86 24.65 5.14 7.17
CA TYR A 86 23.26 5.23 7.58
C TYR A 86 23.15 5.43 9.09
N THR A 87 22.18 6.22 9.50
CA THR A 87 21.85 6.39 10.91
C THR A 87 21.17 5.13 11.46
N SER A 88 21.27 4.92 12.78
CA SER A 88 20.57 3.81 13.44
C SER A 88 19.06 3.84 13.21
N PHE A 89 18.45 5.02 12.98
CA PHE A 89 17.02 5.15 12.68
C PHE A 89 16.67 4.66 11.27
N GLU A 90 17.48 4.97 10.27
CA GLU A 90 17.30 4.47 8.89
C GLU A 90 17.41 2.95 8.86
N ILE A 91 18.48 2.39 9.46
CA ILE A 91 18.70 0.95 9.57
C ILE A 91 17.54 0.29 10.31
N PHE A 92 17.12 0.83 11.45
CA PHE A 92 15.99 0.29 12.23
C PHE A 92 14.70 0.25 11.43
N THR A 93 14.36 1.30 10.68
CA THR A 93 13.10 1.36 9.93
C THR A 93 13.03 0.30 8.84
N GLU A 94 14.11 0.11 8.08
CA GLU A 94 14.17 -0.91 7.04
C GLU A 94 14.23 -2.33 7.64
N TRP A 95 15.07 -2.55 8.64
CA TRP A 95 15.15 -3.82 9.35
C TRP A 95 13.79 -4.21 9.96
N PHE A 96 13.10 -3.28 10.61
CA PHE A 96 11.81 -3.54 11.24
C PHE A 96 10.71 -3.84 10.21
N HIS A 97 10.72 -3.14 9.07
CA HIS A 97 9.83 -3.46 7.95
C HIS A 97 10.05 -4.90 7.46
N ARG A 98 11.30 -5.32 7.25
CA ARG A 98 11.65 -6.68 6.84
C ARG A 98 11.24 -7.71 7.90
N LEU A 99 11.44 -7.42 9.18
CA LEU A 99 11.03 -8.28 10.30
C LEU A 99 9.51 -8.47 10.31
N LEU A 100 8.74 -7.39 10.23
CA LEU A 100 7.27 -7.48 10.20
C LEU A 100 6.78 -8.26 8.98
N ALA A 101 7.30 -7.97 7.80
CA ALA A 101 6.87 -8.63 6.57
C ALA A 101 7.29 -10.11 6.53
N GLY A 102 8.56 -10.42 6.79
CA GLY A 102 9.14 -11.75 6.63
C GLY A 102 8.89 -12.68 7.81
N ALA A 103 9.12 -12.20 9.04
CA ALA A 103 9.03 -13.05 10.23
C ALA A 103 7.61 -13.09 10.85
N LEU A 104 6.74 -12.12 10.56
CA LEU A 104 5.41 -12.07 11.15
C LEU A 104 4.30 -12.29 10.12
N VAL A 105 4.18 -11.42 9.10
CA VAL A 105 3.09 -11.51 8.11
C VAL A 105 3.22 -12.78 7.27
N GLY A 106 4.39 -13.10 6.75
CA GLY A 106 4.62 -14.29 5.92
C GLY A 106 4.19 -15.59 6.61
N PRO A 107 4.76 -15.94 7.79
CA PRO A 107 4.36 -17.11 8.55
C PRO A 107 2.87 -17.13 8.93
N LEU A 108 2.30 -15.98 9.33
CA LEU A 108 0.89 -15.91 9.71
C LEU A 108 -0.05 -16.17 8.51
N VAL A 109 0.33 -15.77 7.28
CA VAL A 109 -0.43 -16.12 6.06
C VAL A 109 -0.40 -17.63 5.83
N ILE A 110 0.74 -18.29 6.03
CA ILE A 110 0.85 -19.74 5.89
C ILE A 110 -0.03 -20.43 6.93
N VAL A 111 0.02 -20.00 8.19
CA VAL A 111 -0.84 -20.53 9.26
C VAL A 111 -2.31 -20.33 8.91
N ASN A 112 -2.71 -19.13 8.47
CA ASN A 112 -4.09 -18.85 8.07
C ASN A 112 -4.56 -19.72 6.88
N TRP A 113 -3.68 -19.96 5.92
CA TRP A 113 -3.94 -20.85 4.80
C TRP A 113 -4.25 -22.30 5.24
N PHE A 114 -3.52 -22.81 6.25
CA PHE A 114 -3.81 -24.12 6.87
C PHE A 114 -5.11 -24.11 7.69
N LEU A 115 -5.36 -23.06 8.48
CA LEU A 115 -6.58 -22.89 9.26
C LEU A 115 -7.83 -22.92 8.37
N VAL A 116 -7.81 -22.16 7.27
CA VAL A 116 -8.90 -22.15 6.29
C VAL A 116 -9.19 -23.56 5.74
N ARG A 117 -8.15 -24.35 5.46
CA ARG A 117 -8.32 -25.71 4.95
C ARG A 117 -8.85 -26.68 6.01
N LYS A 118 -8.51 -26.47 7.27
CA LYS A 118 -8.95 -27.30 8.38
C LYS A 118 -10.39 -26.98 8.78
N GLU A 119 -10.75 -25.69 8.87
CA GLU A 119 -12.03 -25.26 9.45
C GLU A 119 -13.10 -24.96 8.40
N ILE A 120 -12.72 -24.47 7.20
CA ILE A 120 -13.63 -24.03 6.13
C ILE A 120 -13.45 -24.91 4.89
N TRP A 121 -13.39 -26.23 5.09
CA TRP A 121 -13.14 -27.19 4.00
C TRP A 121 -14.19 -27.15 2.89
N ASN A 122 -15.45 -26.91 3.23
CA ASN A 122 -16.59 -26.99 2.31
C ASN A 122 -16.77 -25.76 1.41
N SER A 123 -16.02 -24.68 1.63
CA SER A 123 -16.09 -23.45 0.83
C SER A 123 -14.96 -23.35 -0.19
N PRO A 124 -15.17 -23.75 -1.47
CA PRO A 124 -14.14 -23.66 -2.50
C PRO A 124 -13.67 -22.22 -2.75
N LYS A 125 -14.57 -21.24 -2.56
CA LYS A 125 -14.29 -19.83 -2.77
C LYS A 125 -13.32 -19.29 -1.71
N VAL A 126 -13.61 -19.53 -0.41
CA VAL A 126 -12.72 -19.16 0.68
C VAL A 126 -11.33 -19.77 0.51
N ARG A 127 -11.28 -21.08 0.16
CA ARG A 127 -10.02 -21.77 -0.10
C ARG A 127 -9.24 -21.18 -1.28
N GLY A 128 -9.96 -20.81 -2.37
CA GLY A 128 -9.37 -20.19 -3.54
C GLY A 128 -8.76 -18.83 -3.22
N VAL A 129 -9.49 -17.96 -2.53
CA VAL A 129 -8.99 -16.64 -2.11
C VAL A 129 -7.83 -16.78 -1.13
N SER A 130 -7.90 -17.71 -0.17
CA SER A 130 -6.79 -18.00 0.75
C SER A 130 -5.53 -18.48 0.02
N SER A 131 -5.66 -19.22 -1.09
CA SER A 131 -4.51 -19.59 -1.92
C SER A 131 -3.95 -18.41 -2.69
N LEU A 132 -4.81 -17.48 -3.12
CA LEU A 132 -4.38 -16.24 -3.76
C LEU A 132 -3.58 -15.38 -2.79
N THR A 133 -4.02 -15.24 -1.53
CA THR A 133 -3.26 -14.48 -0.51
C THR A 133 -1.89 -15.09 -0.28
N LEU A 134 -1.79 -16.43 -0.22
CA LEU A 134 -0.50 -17.11 -0.10
C LEU A 134 0.40 -16.87 -1.31
N ALA A 135 -0.13 -16.96 -2.52
CA ALA A 135 0.65 -16.67 -3.73
C ALA A 135 1.14 -15.22 -3.78
N LEU A 136 0.28 -14.27 -3.39
CA LEU A 136 0.64 -12.85 -3.38
C LEU A 136 1.70 -12.51 -2.32
N ILE A 137 1.68 -13.11 -1.14
CA ILE A 137 2.75 -12.85 -0.15
C ILE A 137 4.10 -13.44 -0.58
N LEU A 138 4.12 -14.59 -1.23
CA LEU A 138 5.34 -15.16 -1.80
C LEU A 138 5.88 -14.26 -2.92
N TRP A 139 5.01 -13.79 -3.80
CA TRP A 139 5.34 -12.79 -4.82
C TRP A 139 5.88 -11.51 -4.20
N GLN A 140 5.24 -11.00 -3.14
CA GLN A 140 5.65 -9.78 -2.43
C GLN A 140 7.06 -9.89 -1.86
N GLY A 141 7.41 -11.04 -1.28
CA GLY A 141 8.78 -11.31 -0.81
C GLY A 141 9.80 -11.31 -1.96
N ALA A 142 9.46 -11.91 -3.11
CA ALA A 142 10.33 -11.93 -4.28
C ALA A 142 10.54 -10.52 -4.86
N ILE A 143 9.46 -9.72 -4.98
CA ILE A 143 9.56 -8.33 -5.45
C ILE A 143 10.30 -7.45 -4.45
N GLY A 144 10.10 -7.65 -3.13
CA GLY A 144 10.84 -6.91 -2.10
C GLY A 144 12.35 -7.15 -2.20
N TRP A 145 12.76 -8.39 -2.42
CA TRP A 145 14.17 -8.70 -2.69
C TRP A 145 14.67 -8.04 -3.99
N LEU A 146 13.89 -8.06 -5.07
CA LEU A 146 14.25 -7.40 -6.32
C LEU A 146 14.36 -5.89 -6.16
N THR A 147 13.49 -5.26 -5.37
CA THR A 147 13.52 -3.81 -5.12
C THR A 147 14.84 -3.40 -4.49
N VAL A 148 15.32 -4.14 -3.49
CA VAL A 148 16.65 -3.90 -2.89
C VAL A 148 17.76 -4.14 -3.92
N LYS A 149 17.71 -5.25 -4.65
CA LYS A 149 18.74 -5.61 -5.65
C LYS A 149 18.84 -4.62 -6.81
N PHE A 150 17.77 -3.93 -7.14
CA PHE A 150 17.72 -2.90 -8.18
C PHE A 150 17.79 -1.47 -7.61
N ASP A 151 18.33 -1.33 -6.41
CA ASP A 151 18.65 -0.02 -5.83
C ASP A 151 17.43 0.92 -5.81
N ASN A 152 16.28 0.38 -5.42
CA ASN A 152 15.01 1.09 -5.35
C ASN A 152 14.56 1.84 -6.63
N GLU A 153 14.94 1.31 -7.79
CA GLU A 153 14.49 1.84 -9.08
C GLU A 153 12.98 2.09 -9.11
N ASN A 154 12.54 3.20 -9.70
CA ASN A 154 11.14 3.67 -9.70
C ASN A 154 10.12 2.57 -10.03
N TRP A 155 10.41 1.75 -11.04
CA TRP A 155 9.51 0.67 -11.46
C TRP A 155 9.44 -0.47 -10.43
N SER A 156 10.54 -0.78 -9.74
CA SER A 156 10.59 -1.85 -8.73
C SER A 156 9.78 -1.46 -7.51
N VAL A 157 9.93 -0.22 -7.03
CA VAL A 157 9.13 0.36 -5.95
C VAL A 157 7.63 0.39 -6.31
N ALA A 158 7.30 0.80 -7.54
CA ALA A 158 5.90 0.83 -8.00
C ALA A 158 5.27 -0.57 -8.02
N ILE A 159 5.96 -1.58 -8.55
CA ILE A 159 5.48 -2.97 -8.56
C ILE A 159 5.37 -3.51 -7.12
N HIS A 160 6.34 -3.22 -6.25
CA HIS A 160 6.33 -3.64 -4.85
C HIS A 160 5.11 -3.09 -4.11
N LEU A 161 4.84 -1.78 -4.23
CA LEU A 161 3.67 -1.15 -3.63
C LEU A 161 2.36 -1.67 -4.25
N GLY A 162 2.28 -1.77 -5.58
CA GLY A 162 1.09 -2.27 -6.27
C GLY A 162 0.73 -3.71 -5.88
N SER A 163 1.74 -4.58 -5.73
CA SER A 163 1.53 -5.96 -5.26
C SER A 163 1.17 -6.02 -3.77
N ALA A 164 1.70 -5.11 -2.92
CA ALA A 164 1.30 -5.00 -1.53
C ALA A 164 -0.18 -4.60 -1.38
N LEU A 165 -0.65 -3.66 -2.21
CA LEU A 165 -2.07 -3.28 -2.26
C LEU A 165 -2.94 -4.44 -2.78
N ALA A 166 -2.50 -5.18 -3.80
CA ALA A 166 -3.20 -6.36 -4.27
C ALA A 166 -3.30 -7.44 -3.19
N PHE A 167 -2.24 -7.63 -2.40
CA PHE A 167 -2.24 -8.53 -1.26
C PHE A 167 -3.23 -8.05 -0.18
N LEU A 168 -3.23 -6.77 0.20
CA LEU A 168 -4.18 -6.21 1.15
C LEU A 168 -5.62 -6.39 0.67
N ILE A 169 -5.91 -6.09 -0.59
CA ILE A 169 -7.24 -6.29 -1.19
C ILE A 169 -7.64 -7.77 -1.13
N SER A 170 -6.72 -8.70 -1.38
CA SER A 170 -7.01 -10.13 -1.31
C SER A 170 -7.31 -10.60 0.12
N LEU A 171 -6.66 -10.02 1.14
CA LEU A 171 -6.98 -10.28 2.55
C LEU A 171 -8.36 -9.75 2.94
N ILE A 172 -8.70 -8.54 2.52
CA ILE A 172 -10.05 -7.97 2.74
C ILE A 172 -11.10 -8.84 2.03
N TRP A 173 -10.82 -9.29 0.81
CA TRP A 173 -11.71 -10.21 0.09
C TRP A 173 -11.84 -11.55 0.82
N LEU A 174 -10.75 -12.12 1.31
CA LEU A 174 -10.77 -13.34 2.12
C LEU A 174 -11.65 -13.16 3.37
N TRP A 175 -11.49 -12.06 4.08
CA TRP A 175 -12.30 -11.73 5.24
C TRP A 175 -13.80 -11.64 4.91
N ILE A 176 -14.15 -10.97 3.80
CA ILE A 176 -15.55 -10.89 3.34
C ILE A 176 -16.12 -12.27 3.01
N GLU A 177 -15.35 -13.14 2.34
CA GLU A 177 -15.83 -14.47 1.98
C GLU A 177 -15.96 -15.39 3.20
N ILE A 178 -15.08 -15.28 4.19
CA ILE A 178 -15.20 -15.99 5.47
C ILE A 178 -16.48 -15.52 6.18
N ARG A 179 -16.71 -14.22 6.30
CA ARG A 179 -17.91 -13.66 6.93
C ARG A 179 -19.22 -14.05 6.21
N ARG A 180 -19.13 -14.21 4.90
CA ARG A 180 -20.27 -14.67 4.10
C ARG A 180 -20.55 -16.16 4.32
N ASP A 181 -19.52 -16.97 4.46
CA ASP A 181 -19.62 -18.40 4.77
C ASP A 181 -20.18 -18.64 6.18
N GLU A 182 -19.83 -17.75 7.13
CA GLU A 182 -20.37 -17.73 8.50
C GLU A 182 -21.79 -17.16 8.61
N GLU A 183 -22.39 -16.68 7.51
CA GLU A 183 -23.68 -15.96 7.47
C GLU A 183 -23.71 -14.70 8.38
N ASP A 184 -22.56 -14.12 8.66
CA ASP A 184 -22.34 -12.98 9.56
C ASP A 184 -21.79 -11.75 8.82
N LEU A 185 -22.29 -11.48 7.60
CA LEU A 185 -21.84 -10.35 6.80
C LEU A 185 -22.34 -9.02 7.38
N PRO A 186 -21.45 -8.06 7.72
CA PRO A 186 -21.88 -6.80 8.31
C PRO A 186 -22.79 -5.99 7.38
N PRO A 187 -23.82 -5.32 7.93
CA PRO A 187 -24.77 -4.53 7.13
C PRO A 187 -24.10 -3.46 6.26
N TRP A 188 -22.99 -2.90 6.71
CA TRP A 188 -22.27 -1.84 6.02
C TRP A 188 -21.46 -2.29 4.79
N ILE A 189 -21.35 -3.61 4.53
CA ILE A 189 -20.79 -4.19 3.29
C ILE A 189 -21.78 -5.10 2.56
N ASN A 190 -23.00 -5.21 3.05
CA ASN A 190 -24.04 -6.00 2.41
C ASN A 190 -24.73 -5.17 1.33
N PHE A 191 -24.18 -5.18 0.13
CA PHE A 191 -24.69 -4.44 -1.03
C PHE A 191 -25.90 -5.14 -1.64
N ASP A 192 -26.87 -4.34 -2.12
CA ASP A 192 -27.88 -4.84 -3.03
C ASP A 192 -27.22 -5.38 -4.31
N PRO A 193 -27.44 -6.66 -4.67
CA PRO A 193 -26.77 -7.26 -5.82
C PRO A 193 -27.08 -6.56 -7.15
N LEU A 194 -28.30 -6.03 -7.33
CA LEU A 194 -28.70 -5.35 -8.56
C LEU A 194 -27.97 -4.00 -8.71
N VAL A 195 -27.88 -3.26 -7.62
CA VAL A 195 -27.11 -2.00 -7.57
C VAL A 195 -25.63 -2.29 -7.81
N GLY A 196 -25.09 -3.31 -7.14
CA GLY A 196 -23.70 -3.73 -7.32
C GLY A 196 -23.37 -4.11 -8.76
N MET A 197 -24.23 -4.86 -9.45
CA MET A 197 -24.07 -5.22 -10.86
C MET A 197 -24.06 -3.98 -11.78
N ARG A 198 -24.94 -3.01 -11.53
CA ARG A 198 -25.05 -1.78 -12.32
C ARG A 198 -23.77 -0.93 -12.22
N TRP A 199 -23.25 -0.79 -11.01
CA TRP A 199 -22.10 0.05 -10.72
C TRP A 199 -20.75 -0.63 -10.95
N ARG A 200 -20.68 -1.97 -11.06
CA ARG A 200 -19.45 -2.76 -11.11
C ARG A 200 -18.42 -2.26 -12.12
N LYS A 201 -18.87 -2.00 -13.36
CA LYS A 201 -17.95 -1.56 -14.42
C LYS A 201 -17.38 -0.16 -14.13
N TRP A 202 -18.25 0.72 -13.65
CA TRP A 202 -17.85 2.09 -13.32
C TRP A 202 -16.92 2.15 -12.12
N ILE A 203 -17.22 1.40 -11.07
CA ILE A 203 -16.32 1.28 -9.89
C ILE A 203 -14.99 0.66 -10.31
N GLY A 204 -14.99 -0.38 -11.14
CA GLY A 204 -13.76 -0.96 -11.66
C GLY A 204 -12.91 0.05 -12.44
N PHE A 205 -13.56 0.87 -13.29
CA PHE A 205 -12.87 1.94 -14.01
C PHE A 205 -12.29 3.00 -13.05
N LEU A 206 -13.05 3.46 -12.05
CA LEU A 206 -12.57 4.37 -11.01
C LEU A 206 -11.39 3.79 -10.23
N SER A 207 -11.47 2.52 -9.84
CA SER A 207 -10.39 1.83 -9.11
C SER A 207 -9.10 1.78 -9.92
N VAL A 208 -9.18 1.45 -11.21
CA VAL A 208 -8.01 1.45 -12.12
C VAL A 208 -7.46 2.86 -12.29
N SER A 209 -8.33 3.87 -12.47
CA SER A 209 -7.90 5.27 -12.59
C SER A 209 -7.22 5.78 -11.34
N THR A 210 -7.73 5.42 -10.15
CA THR A 210 -7.10 5.74 -8.86
C THR A 210 -5.76 5.05 -8.72
N LEU A 211 -5.63 3.80 -9.15
CA LEU A 211 -4.36 3.07 -9.12
C LEU A 211 -3.31 3.72 -10.06
N ILE A 212 -3.72 4.16 -11.24
CA ILE A 212 -2.84 4.92 -12.17
C ILE A 212 -2.39 6.23 -11.52
N THR A 213 -3.30 6.94 -10.85
CA THR A 213 -2.96 8.17 -10.11
C THR A 213 -1.96 7.88 -8.99
N LEU A 214 -2.15 6.80 -8.24
CA LEU A 214 -1.23 6.37 -7.19
C LEU A 214 0.16 6.08 -7.78
N PHE A 215 0.26 5.31 -8.87
CA PHE A 215 1.55 5.04 -9.52
C PHE A 215 2.22 6.29 -10.07
N SER A 216 1.46 7.26 -10.58
CA SER A 216 2.04 8.55 -10.96
C SER A 216 2.61 9.30 -9.76
N GLY A 217 1.99 9.19 -8.58
CA GLY A 217 2.52 9.75 -7.33
C GLY A 217 3.80 9.03 -6.86
N VAL A 218 3.84 7.68 -6.97
CA VAL A 218 5.07 6.92 -6.71
C VAL A 218 6.20 7.39 -7.62
N TYR A 219 5.93 7.55 -8.92
CA TYR A 219 6.94 8.04 -9.86
C TYR A 219 7.49 9.41 -9.45
N VAL A 220 6.62 10.36 -9.06
CA VAL A 220 7.06 11.67 -8.54
C VAL A 220 7.92 11.50 -7.28
N SER A 221 7.52 10.65 -6.33
CA SER A 221 8.24 10.49 -5.07
C SER A 221 9.58 9.77 -5.21
N THR A 222 9.75 8.95 -6.25
CA THR A 222 10.98 8.18 -6.50
C THR A 222 11.94 8.87 -7.48
N THR A 223 11.48 9.92 -8.17
CA THR A 223 12.32 10.67 -9.13
C THR A 223 13.03 11.82 -8.41
N PRO A 224 14.37 11.84 -8.38
CA PRO A 224 15.13 12.92 -7.75
C PRO A 224 14.77 14.29 -8.34
N GLY A 225 14.46 15.25 -7.49
CA GLY A 225 14.11 16.62 -7.92
C GLY A 225 12.68 16.82 -8.41
N ALA A 226 11.90 15.77 -8.68
CA ALA A 226 10.52 15.91 -9.17
C ALA A 226 9.61 16.70 -8.20
N ASN A 227 9.86 16.63 -6.89
CA ASN A 227 9.13 17.40 -5.88
C ASN A 227 9.26 18.92 -6.08
N TYR A 228 10.32 19.38 -6.70
CA TYR A 228 10.58 20.80 -7.00
C TYR A 228 10.06 21.22 -8.38
N GLY A 229 9.62 20.30 -9.21
CA GLY A 229 9.29 20.52 -10.62
C GLY A 229 8.28 21.63 -10.86
N CYS A 230 7.37 21.87 -9.92
CA CYS A 230 6.39 22.97 -9.98
C CYS A 230 6.77 24.19 -9.16
N GLY A 231 8.04 24.33 -8.74
CA GLY A 231 8.55 25.44 -7.96
C GLY A 231 8.17 25.38 -6.48
N VAL A 232 8.65 26.35 -5.72
CA VAL A 232 8.50 26.48 -4.26
C VAL A 232 7.97 27.85 -3.83
N GLY A 233 7.39 28.62 -4.77
CA GLY A 233 6.95 30.01 -4.55
C GLY A 233 5.61 30.17 -3.85
N GLY A 234 4.94 29.08 -3.45
CA GLY A 234 3.69 29.11 -2.69
C GLY A 234 2.42 29.11 -3.56
N MET A 235 1.33 29.69 -3.01
CA MET A 235 0.02 29.72 -3.69
C MET A 235 0.10 30.41 -5.05
N LEU A 236 -0.61 29.84 -6.03
CA LEU A 236 -0.69 30.24 -7.43
C LEU A 236 0.64 30.12 -8.23
N GLU A 237 1.75 29.95 -7.57
CA GLU A 237 3.01 29.64 -8.24
C GLU A 237 3.26 28.14 -8.25
N SER A 238 3.28 27.52 -7.07
CA SER A 238 3.58 26.09 -6.93
C SER A 238 2.34 25.21 -6.84
N TRP A 239 1.17 25.75 -6.44
CA TRP A 239 -0.12 25.04 -6.39
C TRP A 239 -1.29 26.05 -6.42
N PRO A 240 -2.39 25.77 -7.14
CA PRO A 240 -2.66 24.61 -8.01
C PRO A 240 -1.90 24.65 -9.35
N LEU A 241 -1.30 25.79 -9.67
CA LEU A 241 -0.47 25.97 -10.87
C LEU A 241 0.91 25.31 -10.70
N CYS A 242 1.68 25.26 -11.78
CA CYS A 242 3.03 24.77 -11.82
C CYS A 242 3.91 25.88 -12.40
N ASN A 243 4.77 26.48 -11.58
CA ASN A 243 5.52 27.68 -11.90
C ASN A 243 4.63 28.81 -12.49
N GLY A 244 3.47 29.01 -11.84
CA GLY A 244 2.49 30.04 -12.27
C GLY A 244 1.67 29.69 -13.52
N GLN A 245 1.81 28.48 -14.08
CA GLN A 245 1.15 28.07 -15.33
C GLN A 245 0.30 26.82 -15.11
N LEU A 246 -0.78 26.65 -15.92
CA LEU A 246 -1.57 25.42 -15.94
C LEU A 246 -0.85 24.26 -16.64
N ILE A 247 -0.11 24.58 -17.69
CA ILE A 247 0.71 23.63 -18.45
C ILE A 247 2.08 24.29 -18.57
N GLN A 248 3.09 23.58 -18.07
CA GLN A 248 4.46 24.06 -18.16
C GLN A 248 5.12 23.41 -19.36
N ASP A 249 5.79 24.21 -20.17
CA ASP A 249 6.67 23.74 -21.24
C ASP A 249 8.08 23.51 -20.64
N VAL A 250 8.31 22.28 -20.24
CA VAL A 250 9.61 21.84 -19.69
C VAL A 250 10.07 20.65 -20.51
N ASP A 251 11.26 20.72 -21.04
CA ASP A 251 11.88 19.64 -21.83
C ASP A 251 12.21 18.41 -20.99
N ASP A 252 12.23 18.56 -19.65
CA ASP A 252 12.57 17.50 -18.71
C ASP A 252 11.29 16.77 -18.25
N TRP A 253 11.13 15.52 -18.73
CA TRP A 253 10.00 14.66 -18.35
C TRP A 253 9.94 14.36 -16.86
N GLU A 254 11.06 14.25 -16.19
CA GLU A 254 11.10 13.95 -14.75
C GLU A 254 10.44 15.08 -13.94
N LEU A 255 10.73 16.32 -14.29
CA LEU A 255 10.09 17.48 -13.66
C LEU A 255 8.62 17.64 -14.07
N GLN A 256 8.25 17.21 -15.28
CA GLN A 256 6.84 17.20 -15.71
C GLN A 256 6.00 16.17 -14.98
N SER A 257 6.58 15.15 -14.40
CA SER A 257 5.85 14.07 -13.70
C SER A 257 4.90 14.61 -12.62
N GLN A 258 5.29 15.68 -11.93
CA GLN A 258 4.46 16.30 -10.90
C GLN A 258 3.20 16.95 -11.49
N ILE A 259 3.28 17.61 -12.64
CA ILE A 259 2.09 18.21 -13.27
C ILE A 259 1.14 17.14 -13.82
N VAL A 260 1.69 16.06 -14.39
CA VAL A 260 0.91 14.91 -14.86
C VAL A 260 0.16 14.26 -13.70
N HIS A 261 0.82 14.05 -12.56
CA HIS A 261 0.18 13.54 -11.34
C HIS A 261 -0.99 14.45 -10.91
N ARG A 262 -0.82 15.76 -10.86
CA ARG A 262 -1.88 16.71 -10.49
C ARG A 262 -3.06 16.66 -11.45
N TRP A 263 -2.83 16.56 -12.76
CA TRP A 263 -3.91 16.42 -13.74
C TRP A 263 -4.69 15.11 -13.55
N LEU A 264 -4.01 14.01 -13.27
CA LEU A 264 -4.66 12.74 -12.96
C LEU A 264 -5.48 12.83 -11.67
N VAL A 265 -4.93 13.44 -10.61
CA VAL A 265 -5.65 13.71 -9.36
C VAL A 265 -6.90 14.53 -9.61
N GLY A 266 -6.81 15.62 -10.38
CA GLY A 266 -7.94 16.45 -10.73
C GLY A 266 -9.03 15.71 -11.51
N LEU A 267 -8.64 14.95 -12.54
CA LEU A 267 -9.55 14.18 -13.38
C LEU A 267 -10.28 13.10 -12.56
N VAL A 268 -9.57 12.32 -11.78
CA VAL A 268 -10.16 11.27 -10.94
C VAL A 268 -11.04 11.93 -9.86
N GLY A 269 -10.65 13.07 -9.29
CA GLY A 269 -11.46 13.84 -8.35
C GLY A 269 -12.81 14.24 -8.94
N VAL A 270 -12.84 14.75 -10.18
CA VAL A 270 -14.08 15.06 -10.89
C VAL A 270 -14.93 13.79 -11.09
N MET A 271 -14.32 12.67 -11.49
CA MET A 271 -15.03 11.40 -11.66
C MET A 271 -15.63 10.90 -10.34
N MET A 272 -14.92 11.03 -9.22
CA MET A 272 -15.41 10.71 -7.88
C MET A 272 -16.58 11.60 -7.46
N ALA A 273 -16.50 12.91 -7.69
CA ALA A 273 -17.59 13.85 -7.41
C ALA A 273 -18.85 13.55 -8.23
N VAL A 274 -18.68 13.27 -9.53
CA VAL A 274 -19.79 12.89 -10.42
C VAL A 274 -20.40 11.56 -9.95
N SER A 275 -19.60 10.60 -9.50
CA SER A 275 -20.08 9.33 -8.97
C SER A 275 -20.90 9.52 -7.70
N SER A 276 -20.42 10.38 -6.79
CA SER A 276 -21.12 10.74 -5.55
C SER A 276 -22.47 11.40 -5.83
N TYR A 277 -22.53 12.28 -6.82
CA TYR A 277 -23.78 12.91 -7.24
C TYR A 277 -24.76 11.91 -7.87
N LYS A 278 -24.28 11.04 -8.78
CA LYS A 278 -25.12 10.04 -9.44
C LYS A 278 -25.74 9.05 -8.46
N ILE A 279 -24.95 8.49 -7.55
CA ILE A 279 -25.46 7.54 -6.55
C ILE A 279 -26.41 8.21 -5.56
N TRP A 280 -26.17 9.48 -5.21
CA TRP A 280 -27.08 10.25 -4.39
C TRP A 280 -28.46 10.39 -5.07
N LYS A 281 -28.49 10.80 -6.34
CA LYS A 281 -29.73 10.90 -7.14
C LYS A 281 -30.47 9.56 -7.26
N GLU A 282 -29.73 8.45 -7.43
CA GLU A 282 -30.32 7.12 -7.47
C GLU A 282 -31.01 6.74 -6.15
N CYS A 283 -30.40 7.12 -5.01
CA CYS A 283 -30.94 6.85 -3.68
C CYS A 283 -32.13 7.75 -3.27
N GLU A 284 -32.37 8.88 -3.94
CA GLU A 284 -33.57 9.70 -3.72
C GLU A 284 -34.88 8.92 -4.01
N HIS A 285 -34.81 7.90 -4.88
CA HIS A 285 -35.94 7.11 -5.33
C HIS A 285 -36.05 5.73 -4.68
N GLY A 286 -35.11 5.36 -3.75
CA GLY A 286 -35.14 4.09 -3.06
C GLY A 286 -33.94 3.85 -2.15
N GLN A 287 -34.10 2.93 -1.18
CA GLN A 287 -33.09 2.64 -0.14
C GLN A 287 -32.02 1.63 -0.59
N SER A 288 -32.20 0.95 -1.72
CA SER A 288 -31.35 -0.16 -2.16
C SER A 288 -29.88 0.21 -2.40
N GLY A 289 -29.60 1.49 -2.72
CA GLY A 289 -28.24 1.98 -3.00
C GLY A 289 -27.49 2.58 -1.81
N VAL A 290 -28.09 2.67 -0.64
CA VAL A 290 -27.56 3.45 0.50
C VAL A 290 -26.17 2.95 0.95
N VAL A 291 -25.96 1.64 1.04
CA VAL A 291 -24.66 1.09 1.43
C VAL A 291 -23.57 1.49 0.42
N LEU A 292 -23.84 1.33 -0.87
CA LEU A 292 -22.88 1.71 -1.93
C LEU A 292 -22.65 3.23 -1.94
N ARG A 293 -23.71 4.04 -1.78
CA ARG A 293 -23.57 5.50 -1.66
C ARG A 293 -22.63 5.89 -0.54
N ASN A 294 -22.79 5.31 0.64
CA ASN A 294 -21.96 5.64 1.79
C ASN A 294 -20.47 5.32 1.52
N TRP A 295 -20.18 4.20 0.85
CA TRP A 295 -18.81 3.86 0.45
C TRP A 295 -18.25 4.80 -0.62
N ILE A 296 -19.03 5.14 -1.66
CA ILE A 296 -18.61 6.11 -2.68
C ILE A 296 -18.32 7.47 -2.03
N TRP A 297 -19.17 7.94 -1.11
CA TRP A 297 -18.97 9.21 -0.41
C TRP A 297 -17.74 9.16 0.51
N ALA A 298 -17.57 8.11 1.29
CA ALA A 298 -16.39 7.94 2.13
C ALA A 298 -15.10 7.93 1.29
N SER A 299 -15.08 7.15 0.19
CA SER A 299 -13.94 7.12 -0.74
C SER A 299 -13.67 8.48 -1.38
N THR A 300 -14.72 9.21 -1.78
CA THR A 300 -14.58 10.55 -2.35
C THR A 300 -14.03 11.54 -1.32
N ALA A 301 -14.54 11.51 -0.09
CA ALA A 301 -14.05 12.38 0.99
C ALA A 301 -12.56 12.09 1.32
N THR A 302 -12.20 10.82 1.43
CA THR A 302 -10.81 10.41 1.65
C THR A 302 -9.91 10.84 0.49
N TYR A 303 -10.35 10.66 -0.76
CA TYR A 303 -9.61 11.08 -1.94
C TYR A 303 -9.32 12.59 -1.95
N PHE A 304 -10.34 13.42 -1.72
CA PHE A 304 -10.14 14.86 -1.63
C PHE A 304 -9.32 15.27 -0.42
N GLY A 305 -9.51 14.61 0.72
CA GLY A 305 -8.68 14.80 1.92
C GLY A 305 -7.20 14.55 1.61
N ASN A 306 -6.89 13.44 0.93
CA ASN A 306 -5.53 13.14 0.51
C ASN A 306 -4.98 14.16 -0.51
N GLY A 307 -5.80 14.61 -1.46
CA GLY A 307 -5.43 15.69 -2.39
C GLY A 307 -5.10 17.00 -1.68
N LEU A 308 -5.85 17.35 -0.61
CA LEU A 308 -5.54 18.52 0.22
C LEU A 308 -4.24 18.36 0.99
N LEU A 309 -3.94 17.15 1.51
CA LEU A 309 -2.65 16.86 2.15
C LEU A 309 -1.50 17.02 1.17
N GLY A 310 -1.63 16.52 -0.07
CA GLY A 310 -0.63 16.72 -1.12
C GLY A 310 -0.43 18.19 -1.48
N ALA A 311 -1.53 18.98 -1.57
CA ALA A 311 -1.45 20.42 -1.76
C ALA A 311 -0.70 21.10 -0.60
N SER A 312 -1.05 20.73 0.63
CA SER A 312 -0.38 21.25 1.85
C SER A 312 1.09 20.89 1.89
N TYR A 313 1.45 19.67 1.45
CA TYR A 313 2.85 19.25 1.33
C TYR A 313 3.63 20.16 0.36
N VAL A 314 3.12 20.37 -0.84
CA VAL A 314 3.77 21.26 -1.83
C VAL A 314 3.92 22.69 -1.31
N LEU A 315 2.95 23.17 -0.53
CA LEU A 315 2.95 24.52 0.05
C LEU A 315 3.76 24.63 1.35
N SER A 316 4.27 23.52 1.88
CA SER A 316 5.00 23.49 3.15
C SER A 316 6.49 23.83 3.03
N TRP A 317 6.97 24.17 1.82
CA TRP A 317 8.37 24.52 1.63
C TRP A 317 8.81 25.66 2.57
N ASP A 318 9.80 25.38 3.38
CA ASP A 318 10.42 26.34 4.26
C ASP A 318 11.89 25.97 4.49
N SER A 319 12.76 26.98 4.50
CA SER A 319 14.18 26.87 4.87
C SER A 319 14.96 25.74 4.15
N GLY A 320 14.55 25.37 2.94
CA GLY A 320 15.27 24.38 2.10
C GLY A 320 14.67 22.97 2.11
N SER A 321 13.53 22.74 2.77
CA SER A 321 12.89 21.42 2.82
C SER A 321 11.37 21.50 2.81
N PHE A 322 10.72 20.38 2.43
CA PHE A 322 9.29 20.14 2.60
C PHE A 322 9.01 19.45 3.94
N SER A 323 7.77 19.55 4.44
CA SER A 323 7.36 18.89 5.67
C SER A 323 7.29 17.37 5.52
N GLU A 324 8.12 16.62 6.24
CA GLU A 324 8.10 15.15 6.30
C GLU A 324 6.76 14.62 6.84
N TYR A 325 6.15 15.30 7.82
CA TYR A 325 4.86 14.91 8.39
C TYR A 325 3.72 14.99 7.36
N LEU A 326 3.73 16.01 6.50
CA LEU A 326 2.73 16.13 5.43
C LEU A 326 2.99 15.14 4.32
N SER A 327 4.25 14.83 4.02
CA SER A 327 4.62 13.76 3.11
C SER A 327 4.08 12.42 3.61
N LEU A 328 4.32 12.09 4.89
CA LEU A 328 3.83 10.86 5.52
C LEU A 328 2.29 10.80 5.56
N ALA A 329 1.63 11.91 5.83
CA ALA A 329 0.16 11.97 5.87
C ALA A 329 -0.47 11.86 4.48
N HIS A 330 0.23 12.27 3.41
CA HIS A 330 -0.22 12.18 2.02
C HIS A 330 -0.03 10.77 1.43
N LEU A 331 0.90 10.00 1.95
CA LEU A 331 1.22 8.64 1.54
C LEU A 331 0.08 7.68 1.90
#